data_d1016a987bd03c380402a82c54efaa68
#
_entry.id   d1016a987bd03c380402a82c54efaa68
#
_cell.length_a   1.000
_cell.length_b   1.000
_cell.length_c   1.000
_cell.angle_alpha   90.00
_cell.angle_beta   90.00
_cell.angle_gamma   90.00
#
_symmetry.space_group_name_H-M   'P 1'
#
loop_
_entity.id
_entity.type
_entity.pdbx_description
1 polymer ?
#
loop_
_entity_poly.entity_id
_entity_poly.type
_entity_poly.pdbx_seq_one_letter_code
_entity_poly.pdbx_strand_id
1 'polypeptide(L)'
;MQTTIATSVEAGSFCDLRRKDPVLTLLREGGAEWALPFALMERLVKSGTPYAEHARALRSESVNVSGAGFDWFDAELPGQIADEISLSDYEIVEHTDERRAALSQALERLASVHPQGFARVREFVRGLLWVGLKPGVRTSSLTSSSDPALPYVIVFSEKARHHIPPNTVSPEPSHLFLAENILHEGTHQSISFHVLQHQVFADGYSSKTSPKIEIAWRATQGVARNQFWEVDRAFHATCVYNQLLRFRRVELDRDDLTTNERACFQAAYDEGMQAVRYLMDRLEALGEHFAVHGRELLVDLRHQTDEL
;
A
#
# COMPACT_ATOMS: atom_id res chain seq x y z
N MET A 1 -28.25 -20.84 -5.08
CA MET A 1 -28.04 -19.96 -3.93
C MET A 1 -27.08 -18.88 -4.36
N GLN A 2 -27.60 -17.72 -4.71
CA GLN A 2 -26.78 -16.55 -5.02
C GLN A 2 -26.25 -16.02 -3.68
N THR A 3 -24.97 -16.19 -3.46
CA THR A 3 -24.28 -15.53 -2.35
C THR A 3 -24.02 -14.08 -2.79
N THR A 4 -24.91 -13.20 -2.37
CA THR A 4 -24.73 -11.76 -2.52
C THR A 4 -23.48 -11.41 -1.69
N ILE A 5 -22.36 -11.18 -2.33
CA ILE A 5 -21.18 -10.58 -1.70
C ILE A 5 -21.59 -9.17 -1.33
N ALA A 6 -21.53 -8.87 -0.04
CA ALA A 6 -21.98 -7.60 0.51
C ALA A 6 -21.26 -6.44 -0.19
N THR A 7 -22.03 -5.65 -0.88
CA THR A 7 -21.66 -4.35 -1.42
C THR A 7 -21.19 -3.44 -0.29
N SER A 8 -20.17 -2.66 -0.58
CA SER A 8 -19.46 -1.71 0.28
C SER A 8 -18.60 -2.36 1.36
N VAL A 9 -17.38 -2.70 0.98
CA VAL A 9 -16.28 -2.56 1.90
C VAL A 9 -16.07 -1.04 2.05
N GLU A 10 -16.89 -0.37 2.89
CA GLU A 10 -16.38 0.83 3.55
C GLU A 10 -14.97 0.47 3.97
N ALA A 11 -14.00 1.37 3.82
CA ALA A 11 -12.61 1.19 4.22
C ALA A 11 -12.57 0.64 5.66
N GLY A 12 -13.05 -0.57 5.79
CA GLY A 12 -13.19 -1.36 6.98
C GLY A 12 -11.84 -2.02 7.19
N SER A 13 -11.44 -2.06 8.39
CA SER A 13 -10.24 -2.68 8.82
C SER A 13 -10.10 -4.10 8.26
N PHE A 14 -8.89 -4.46 7.93
CA PHE A 14 -8.48 -5.82 7.61
C PHE A 14 -8.92 -6.83 8.68
N CYS A 15 -9.02 -6.41 9.93
CA CYS A 15 -9.49 -7.26 11.03
C CYS A 15 -10.96 -7.65 10.90
N ASP A 16 -11.81 -6.76 10.38
CA ASP A 16 -13.22 -7.06 10.15
C ASP A 16 -13.43 -7.97 8.93
N LEU A 17 -12.59 -7.81 7.91
CA LEU A 17 -12.55 -8.68 6.73
C LEU A 17 -12.09 -10.10 7.09
N ARG A 18 -11.15 -10.26 8.02
CA ARG A 18 -10.63 -11.56 8.49
C ARG A 18 -11.72 -12.54 8.91
N ARG A 19 -12.85 -12.05 9.37
CA ARG A 19 -13.94 -12.90 9.91
C ARG A 19 -15.01 -13.28 8.90
N LYS A 20 -15.09 -12.62 7.76
CA LYS A 20 -16.27 -12.67 6.90
C LYS A 20 -16.00 -12.96 5.43
N ASP A 21 -14.77 -12.86 4.96
CA ASP A 21 -14.46 -13.00 3.55
C ASP A 21 -13.86 -14.39 3.25
N PRO A 22 -14.53 -15.22 2.42
CA PRO A 22 -13.99 -16.52 2.00
C PRO A 22 -12.68 -16.40 1.22
N VAL A 23 -12.43 -15.25 0.56
CA VAL A 23 -11.16 -14.95 -0.13
C VAL A 23 -10.04 -14.88 0.87
N LEU A 24 -10.21 -14.12 1.95
CA LEU A 24 -9.21 -13.95 2.98
C LEU A 24 -8.97 -15.25 3.77
N THR A 25 -9.98 -16.11 3.87
CA THR A 25 -9.83 -17.46 4.42
C THR A 25 -8.98 -18.34 3.50
N LEU A 26 -9.23 -18.30 2.19
CA LEU A 26 -8.39 -18.98 1.20
C LEU A 26 -6.95 -18.44 1.21
N LEU A 27 -6.81 -17.13 1.35
CA LEU A 27 -5.53 -16.47 1.52
C LEU A 27 -4.76 -17.03 2.72
N ARG A 28 -5.37 -17.21 3.83
CA ARG A 28 -4.78 -17.73 5.05
C ARG A 28 -4.37 -19.20 4.97
N GLU A 29 -5.11 -20.02 4.24
CA GLU A 29 -4.89 -21.45 4.09
C GLU A 29 -3.85 -21.82 3.02
N GLY A 30 -3.53 -20.90 2.13
CA GLY A 30 -2.69 -21.13 0.95
C GLY A 30 -1.17 -21.13 1.19
N GLY A 31 -0.67 -20.62 2.31
CA GLY A 31 0.76 -20.54 2.60
C GLY A 31 1.57 -19.63 1.65
N ALA A 32 2.90 -19.72 1.70
CA ALA A 32 3.83 -18.91 0.89
C ALA A 32 3.82 -19.22 -0.63
N GLU A 33 3.04 -20.18 -1.07
CA GLU A 33 2.90 -20.56 -2.50
C GLU A 33 2.00 -19.60 -3.30
N TRP A 34 1.71 -18.46 -2.78
CA TRP A 34 0.87 -17.40 -3.34
C TRP A 34 1.53 -16.68 -4.50
N ALA A 35 2.03 -17.42 -5.42
CA ALA A 35 2.94 -16.92 -6.42
C ALA A 35 2.33 -15.88 -7.38
N LEU A 36 0.99 -15.82 -7.55
CA LEU A 36 0.38 -14.93 -8.55
C LEU A 36 -0.98 -14.41 -8.09
N PRO A 37 -1.29 -13.11 -8.26
CA PRO A 37 -2.65 -12.56 -8.17
C PRO A 37 -3.65 -13.37 -8.99
N PHE A 38 -3.21 -13.86 -10.16
CA PHE A 38 -4.01 -14.71 -11.03
C PHE A 38 -4.35 -16.07 -10.44
N ALA A 39 -3.45 -16.72 -9.73
CA ALA A 39 -3.76 -17.99 -9.07
C ALA A 39 -4.80 -17.80 -7.95
N LEU A 40 -4.74 -16.66 -7.26
CA LEU A 40 -5.75 -16.28 -6.30
C LEU A 40 -7.07 -15.98 -6.99
N MET A 41 -7.06 -15.17 -8.03
CA MET A 41 -8.23 -14.86 -8.81
C MET A 41 -8.81 -16.12 -9.48
N GLU A 42 -8.01 -17.05 -9.97
CA GLU A 42 -8.48 -18.36 -10.43
C GLU A 42 -9.15 -19.18 -9.33
N ARG A 43 -8.63 -19.16 -8.10
CA ARG A 43 -9.29 -19.80 -6.95
C ARG A 43 -10.61 -19.13 -6.60
N LEU A 44 -10.67 -17.79 -6.68
CA LEU A 44 -11.89 -17.01 -6.53
C LEU A 44 -12.93 -17.36 -7.59
N VAL A 45 -12.52 -17.63 -8.84
CA VAL A 45 -13.43 -18.12 -9.91
C VAL A 45 -13.97 -19.46 -9.64
N LYS A 46 -13.09 -20.40 -9.24
CA LYS A 46 -13.49 -21.76 -8.91
C LYS A 46 -14.46 -21.78 -7.74
N SER A 47 -14.42 -20.76 -6.87
CA SER A 47 -15.40 -20.54 -5.80
C SER A 47 -16.69 -19.86 -6.26
N GLY A 48 -16.84 -19.57 -7.56
CA GLY A 48 -18.05 -18.97 -8.13
C GLY A 48 -18.15 -17.46 -7.98
N THR A 49 -17.03 -16.78 -7.75
CA THR A 49 -17.00 -15.33 -7.69
C THR A 49 -16.85 -14.70 -9.09
N PRO A 50 -17.47 -13.54 -9.35
CA PRO A 50 -17.41 -12.91 -10.67
C PRO A 50 -16.03 -12.39 -11.09
N TYR A 51 -15.08 -12.26 -10.14
CA TYR A 51 -13.76 -11.69 -10.38
C TYR A 51 -12.89 -12.43 -11.39
N ALA A 52 -13.17 -13.61 -11.59
CA ALA A 52 -12.27 -14.51 -12.28
C ALA A 52 -12.45 -14.65 -13.78
N GLU A 53 -13.61 -14.46 -14.31
CA GLU A 53 -13.75 -14.35 -15.78
C GLU A 53 -12.98 -13.13 -16.28
N HIS A 54 -12.93 -12.10 -15.48
CA HIS A 54 -12.24 -10.84 -15.79
C HIS A 54 -10.71 -10.93 -15.65
N ALA A 55 -10.19 -11.67 -14.68
CA ALA A 55 -8.75 -11.86 -14.50
C ALA A 55 -8.09 -12.55 -15.71
N ARG A 56 -8.81 -13.45 -16.37
CA ARG A 56 -8.32 -14.11 -17.59
C ARG A 56 -8.21 -13.18 -18.80
N ALA A 57 -8.91 -12.06 -18.77
CA ALA A 57 -8.87 -11.06 -19.82
C ALA A 57 -7.81 -9.96 -19.60
N LEU A 58 -7.22 -9.90 -18.40
CA LEU A 58 -6.16 -8.92 -18.08
C LEU A 58 -4.90 -9.29 -18.86
N ARG A 59 -4.51 -8.40 -19.76
CA ARG A 59 -3.20 -8.48 -20.42
C ARG A 59 -2.19 -7.78 -19.52
N SER A 60 -0.96 -8.25 -19.57
CA SER A 60 0.14 -7.64 -18.84
C SER A 60 1.42 -7.66 -19.65
N GLU A 61 2.27 -6.70 -19.38
CA GLU A 61 3.67 -6.69 -19.79
C GLU A 61 4.51 -7.09 -18.58
N SER A 62 5.47 -7.99 -18.77
CA SER A 62 6.36 -8.37 -17.67
C SER A 62 7.49 -7.36 -17.54
N VAL A 63 7.62 -6.77 -16.35
CA VAL A 63 8.75 -5.91 -15.95
C VAL A 63 9.67 -6.71 -15.06
N ASN A 64 10.89 -6.98 -15.54
CA ASN A 64 11.88 -7.79 -14.81
C ASN A 64 13.02 -6.92 -14.29
N VAL A 65 13.19 -6.88 -12.96
CA VAL A 65 14.23 -6.11 -12.29
C VAL A 65 14.88 -6.94 -11.19
N SER A 66 16.21 -7.01 -11.20
CA SER A 66 16.99 -7.68 -10.14
C SER A 66 16.50 -9.10 -9.82
N GLY A 67 16.08 -9.86 -10.84
CA GLY A 67 15.60 -11.23 -10.70
C GLY A 67 14.15 -11.35 -10.19
N ALA A 68 13.41 -10.25 -10.07
CA ALA A 68 11.98 -10.22 -9.78
C ALA A 68 11.19 -9.87 -11.04
N GLY A 69 10.07 -10.57 -11.26
CA GLY A 69 9.11 -10.28 -12.31
C GLY A 69 7.84 -9.64 -11.74
N PHE A 70 7.38 -8.59 -12.39
CA PHE A 70 6.14 -7.91 -12.06
C PHE A 70 5.25 -7.87 -13.31
N ASP A 71 3.96 -8.09 -13.15
CA ASP A 71 2.98 -7.96 -14.21
C ASP A 71 2.43 -6.53 -14.23
N TRP A 72 2.80 -5.76 -15.24
CA TRP A 72 2.26 -4.43 -15.46
C TRP A 72 1.04 -4.55 -16.39
N PHE A 73 -0.13 -4.26 -15.85
CA PHE A 73 -1.40 -4.50 -16.53
C PHE A 73 -1.74 -3.38 -17.53
N ASP A 74 -2.16 -3.76 -18.73
CA ASP A 74 -2.52 -2.87 -19.83
C ASP A 74 -4.00 -2.99 -20.27
N ALA A 75 -4.81 -3.73 -19.53
CA ALA A 75 -6.22 -3.95 -19.86
C ALA A 75 -7.14 -3.22 -18.88
N GLU A 76 -8.31 -2.82 -19.34
CA GLU A 76 -9.32 -2.19 -18.49
C GLU A 76 -9.69 -3.07 -17.29
N LEU A 77 -9.75 -2.44 -16.11
CA LEU A 77 -10.32 -3.10 -14.96
C LEU A 77 -11.82 -3.30 -15.17
N PRO A 78 -12.36 -4.49 -14.88
CA PRO A 78 -13.78 -4.69 -14.86
C PRO A 78 -14.47 -3.66 -13.95
N GLY A 79 -15.57 -3.05 -14.43
CA GLY A 79 -16.26 -1.97 -13.71
C GLY A 79 -16.56 -2.31 -12.27
N GLN A 80 -16.98 -3.55 -11.99
CA GLN A 80 -17.27 -4.01 -10.64
C GLN A 80 -16.03 -3.98 -9.72
N ILE A 81 -14.86 -4.38 -10.21
CA ILE A 81 -13.60 -4.29 -9.44
C ILE A 81 -13.21 -2.82 -9.25
N ALA A 82 -13.31 -2.01 -10.32
CA ALA A 82 -12.99 -0.59 -10.24
C ALA A 82 -13.87 0.14 -9.23
N ASP A 83 -15.14 -0.19 -9.12
CA ASP A 83 -16.07 0.38 -8.15
C ASP A 83 -15.71 -0.03 -6.71
N GLU A 84 -15.37 -1.30 -6.48
CA GLU A 84 -15.01 -1.80 -5.16
C GLU A 84 -13.74 -1.18 -4.60
N ILE A 85 -12.73 -0.97 -5.45
CA ILE A 85 -11.45 -0.37 -5.05
C ILE A 85 -11.40 1.16 -5.30
N SER A 86 -12.55 1.80 -5.51
CA SER A 86 -12.68 3.24 -5.74
C SER A 86 -11.88 3.78 -6.93
N LEU A 87 -11.78 3.00 -7.99
CA LEU A 87 -11.12 3.36 -9.26
C LEU A 87 -12.10 3.66 -10.40
N SER A 88 -13.39 3.81 -10.14
CA SER A 88 -14.41 4.10 -11.16
C SER A 88 -14.14 5.34 -12.00
N ASP A 89 -13.45 6.34 -11.42
CA ASP A 89 -13.05 7.58 -12.08
C ASP A 89 -11.75 7.47 -12.87
N TYR A 90 -11.12 6.30 -12.89
CA TYR A 90 -9.80 6.09 -13.47
C TYR A 90 -9.85 5.08 -14.63
N GLU A 91 -8.87 5.20 -15.52
CA GLU A 91 -8.57 4.24 -16.58
C GLU A 91 -7.09 3.86 -16.51
N ILE A 92 -6.75 2.68 -17.03
CA ILE A 92 -5.35 2.27 -17.16
C ILE A 92 -4.71 3.11 -18.25
N VAL A 93 -3.54 3.68 -17.95
CA VAL A 93 -2.81 4.49 -18.93
C VAL A 93 -1.97 3.63 -19.87
N GLU A 94 -1.70 4.15 -21.05
CA GLU A 94 -0.85 3.51 -22.04
C GLU A 94 0.58 3.28 -21.51
N HIS A 95 1.18 2.13 -21.83
CA HIS A 95 2.55 1.75 -21.51
C HIS A 95 3.54 2.43 -22.46
N THR A 96 3.86 3.69 -22.19
CA THR A 96 4.86 4.43 -22.96
C THR A 96 6.29 4.05 -22.55
N ASP A 97 7.27 4.29 -23.42
CA ASP A 97 8.68 4.03 -23.11
C ASP A 97 9.16 4.87 -21.90
N GLU A 98 8.65 6.10 -21.76
CA GLU A 98 8.96 6.95 -20.60
C GLU A 98 8.47 6.32 -19.29
N ARG A 99 7.24 5.84 -19.24
CA ARG A 99 6.68 5.17 -18.05
C ARG A 99 7.39 3.88 -17.75
N ARG A 100 7.74 3.11 -18.79
CA ARG A 100 8.52 1.88 -18.66
C ARG A 100 9.89 2.16 -18.04
N ALA A 101 10.59 3.18 -18.54
CA ALA A 101 11.87 3.60 -18.01
C ALA A 101 11.75 4.06 -16.56
N ALA A 102 10.76 4.90 -16.24
CA ALA A 102 10.52 5.38 -14.87
C ALA A 102 10.24 4.23 -13.90
N LEU A 103 9.42 3.24 -14.30
CA LEU A 103 9.10 2.08 -13.48
C LEU A 103 10.32 1.18 -13.25
N SER A 104 11.07 0.87 -14.30
CA SER A 104 12.31 0.07 -14.19
C SER A 104 13.33 0.76 -13.30
N GLN A 105 13.58 2.05 -13.50
CA GLN A 105 14.50 2.84 -12.68
C GLN A 105 14.05 2.89 -11.19
N ALA A 106 12.75 3.05 -10.94
CA ALA A 106 12.21 3.04 -9.58
C ALA A 106 12.45 1.70 -8.87
N LEU A 107 12.19 0.59 -9.53
CA LEU A 107 12.41 -0.76 -8.99
C LEU A 107 13.90 -1.07 -8.81
N GLU A 108 14.75 -0.70 -9.77
CA GLU A 108 16.22 -0.84 -9.68
C GLU A 108 16.77 0.00 -8.52
N ARG A 109 16.29 1.22 -8.37
CA ARG A 109 16.68 2.09 -7.26
C ARG A 109 16.32 1.46 -5.93
N LEU A 110 15.08 0.99 -5.77
CA LEU A 110 14.63 0.33 -4.56
C LEU A 110 15.46 -0.92 -4.25
N ALA A 111 15.76 -1.74 -5.26
CA ALA A 111 16.59 -2.94 -5.11
C ALA A 111 18.01 -2.61 -4.65
N SER A 112 18.60 -1.52 -5.14
CA SER A 112 19.98 -1.13 -4.82
C SER A 112 20.11 -0.41 -3.47
N VAL A 113 19.13 0.45 -3.13
CA VAL A 113 19.19 1.34 -1.96
C VAL A 113 18.57 0.70 -0.73
N HIS A 114 17.50 -0.05 -0.90
CA HIS A 114 16.79 -0.68 0.21
C HIS A 114 16.45 -2.17 -0.09
N PRO A 115 17.47 -3.06 -0.15
CA PRO A 115 17.28 -4.46 -0.56
C PRO A 115 16.23 -5.22 0.25
N GLN A 116 16.11 -4.94 1.55
CA GLN A 116 15.09 -5.55 2.41
C GLN A 116 13.68 -5.09 2.03
N GLY A 117 13.50 -3.79 1.75
CA GLY A 117 12.24 -3.24 1.24
C GLY A 117 11.89 -3.81 -0.13
N PHE A 118 12.88 -3.93 -1.03
CA PHE A 118 12.69 -4.55 -2.33
C PHE A 118 12.31 -6.04 -2.21
N ALA A 119 12.94 -6.79 -1.30
CA ALA A 119 12.59 -8.18 -1.04
C ALA A 119 11.11 -8.31 -0.61
N ARG A 120 10.64 -7.40 0.26
CA ARG A 120 9.24 -7.32 0.67
C ARG A 120 8.32 -7.00 -0.51
N VAL A 121 8.65 -5.97 -1.31
CA VAL A 121 7.87 -5.65 -2.52
C VAL A 121 7.82 -6.87 -3.44
N ARG A 122 8.95 -7.53 -3.71
CA ARG A 122 9.00 -8.74 -4.53
C ARG A 122 8.12 -9.89 -4.01
N GLU A 123 7.99 -10.02 -2.69
CA GLU A 123 7.19 -11.06 -2.06
C GLU A 123 5.69 -10.75 -2.12
N PHE A 124 5.31 -9.50 -1.86
CA PHE A 124 3.91 -9.09 -1.66
C PHE A 124 3.31 -8.28 -2.82
N VAL A 125 4.06 -8.02 -3.88
CA VAL A 125 3.57 -7.34 -5.09
C VAL A 125 3.90 -8.18 -6.30
N ARG A 126 2.89 -8.43 -7.13
CA ARG A 126 3.01 -9.11 -8.42
C ARG A 126 2.46 -8.27 -9.56
N GLY A 127 1.41 -7.51 -9.28
CA GLY A 127 0.72 -6.70 -10.26
C GLY A 127 0.92 -5.21 -10.02
N LEU A 128 1.09 -4.48 -11.11
CA LEU A 128 1.24 -3.03 -11.14
C LEU A 128 0.16 -2.43 -12.04
N LEU A 129 -0.58 -1.46 -11.52
CA LEU A 129 -1.59 -0.70 -12.23
C LEU A 129 -1.20 0.78 -12.26
N TRP A 130 -0.91 1.29 -13.44
CA TRP A 130 -0.71 2.72 -13.64
C TRP A 130 -1.98 3.32 -14.22
N VAL A 131 -2.60 4.25 -13.49
CA VAL A 131 -3.91 4.79 -13.83
C VAL A 131 -3.87 6.30 -14.04
N GLY A 132 -4.75 6.78 -14.91
CA GLY A 132 -5.05 8.18 -15.15
C GLY A 132 -6.53 8.47 -14.94
N LEU A 133 -6.90 9.75 -14.83
CA LEU A 133 -8.31 10.12 -14.78
C LEU A 133 -8.99 9.89 -16.13
N LYS A 134 -10.21 9.36 -16.08
CA LYS A 134 -11.07 9.28 -17.26
C LYS A 134 -11.35 10.67 -17.85
N PRO A 135 -11.56 10.77 -19.17
CA PRO A 135 -11.94 12.03 -19.79
C PRO A 135 -13.16 12.69 -19.11
N GLY A 136 -13.02 13.98 -18.78
CA GLY A 136 -14.09 14.76 -18.13
C GLY A 136 -14.07 14.75 -16.60
N VAL A 137 -13.32 13.86 -15.96
CA VAL A 137 -13.08 13.87 -14.52
C VAL A 137 -11.98 14.90 -14.22
N ARG A 138 -12.26 15.85 -13.30
CA ARG A 138 -11.36 16.99 -13.07
C ARG A 138 -10.47 16.87 -11.85
N THR A 139 -10.81 16.01 -10.91
CA THR A 139 -10.10 15.92 -9.62
C THR A 139 -9.67 14.50 -9.35
N SER A 140 -8.40 14.34 -9.01
CA SER A 140 -7.84 13.06 -8.53
C SER A 140 -7.31 13.26 -7.12
N SER A 141 -7.64 12.33 -6.24
CA SER A 141 -6.99 12.21 -4.92
C SER A 141 -5.96 11.08 -4.89
N LEU A 142 -5.93 10.21 -5.90
CA LEU A 142 -5.06 9.04 -5.92
C LEU A 142 -3.62 9.44 -6.24
N THR A 143 -2.71 9.09 -5.36
CA THR A 143 -1.26 9.03 -5.61
C THR A 143 -0.88 7.58 -5.86
N SER A 144 -1.01 6.75 -4.84
CA SER A 144 -0.88 5.30 -4.86
C SER A 144 -1.93 4.67 -3.95
N SER A 145 -2.19 3.40 -4.13
CA SER A 145 -3.12 2.62 -3.31
C SER A 145 -2.81 1.14 -3.40
N SER A 146 -3.06 0.44 -2.31
CA SER A 146 -3.18 -1.00 -2.26
C SER A 146 -4.47 -1.35 -1.53
N ASP A 147 -5.25 -2.23 -2.10
CA ASP A 147 -6.53 -2.63 -1.51
C ASP A 147 -6.54 -4.15 -1.24
N PRO A 148 -7.02 -4.57 -0.07
CA PRO A 148 -7.16 -6.00 0.25
C PRO A 148 -8.04 -6.78 -0.72
N ALA A 149 -9.01 -6.10 -1.35
CA ALA A 149 -9.85 -6.72 -2.37
C ALA A 149 -9.07 -7.03 -3.67
N LEU A 150 -7.90 -6.40 -3.85
CA LEU A 150 -6.98 -6.67 -4.97
C LEU A 150 -5.59 -7.05 -4.41
N PRO A 151 -5.45 -8.23 -3.80
CA PRO A 151 -4.21 -8.64 -3.16
C PRO A 151 -3.08 -8.79 -4.18
N TYR A 152 -1.85 -8.52 -3.74
CA TYR A 152 -0.62 -8.52 -4.56
C TYR A 152 -0.58 -7.49 -5.69
N VAL A 153 -1.55 -6.59 -5.80
CA VAL A 153 -1.57 -5.53 -6.79
C VAL A 153 -1.47 -4.18 -6.11
N ILE A 154 -0.64 -3.32 -6.67
CA ILE A 154 -0.56 -1.92 -6.28
C ILE A 154 -0.99 -1.03 -7.44
N VAL A 155 -1.64 0.06 -7.10
CA VAL A 155 -2.15 1.05 -8.03
C VAL A 155 -1.42 2.36 -7.80
N PHE A 156 -1.01 3.04 -8.85
CA PHE A 156 -0.43 4.38 -8.77
C PHE A 156 -0.82 5.24 -9.98
N SER A 157 -0.88 6.53 -9.77
CA SER A 157 -1.10 7.52 -10.82
C SER A 157 0.19 8.28 -11.12
N GLU A 158 0.15 9.18 -12.10
CA GLU A 158 1.31 10.07 -12.38
C GLU A 158 1.74 10.88 -11.17
N LYS A 159 0.83 11.14 -10.23
CA LYS A 159 1.17 11.82 -8.95
C LYS A 159 2.21 11.08 -8.13
N ALA A 160 2.34 9.75 -8.27
CA ALA A 160 3.36 8.98 -7.57
C ALA A 160 4.79 9.36 -7.93
N ARG A 161 4.99 10.03 -9.07
CA ARG A 161 6.29 10.60 -9.46
C ARG A 161 6.56 11.99 -8.86
N HIS A 162 5.57 12.60 -8.23
CA HIS A 162 5.62 13.97 -7.71
C HIS A 162 5.38 14.08 -6.21
N HIS A 163 4.79 13.07 -5.59
CA HIS A 163 4.35 13.13 -4.20
C HIS A 163 4.93 11.99 -3.39
N ILE A 164 5.44 12.34 -2.21
CA ILE A 164 5.86 11.38 -1.18
C ILE A 164 5.16 11.69 0.16
N PRO A 165 4.72 10.63 0.87
CA PRO A 165 4.03 10.80 2.14
C PRO A 165 4.90 11.49 3.21
N PRO A 166 4.30 12.25 4.15
CA PRO A 166 2.86 12.45 4.27
C PRO A 166 2.30 13.54 3.36
N ASN A 167 3.06 14.58 3.00
CA ASN A 167 2.53 15.78 2.34
C ASN A 167 3.49 16.44 1.34
N THR A 168 4.67 15.88 1.13
CA THR A 168 5.68 16.50 0.28
C THR A 168 5.31 16.35 -1.20
N VAL A 169 5.27 17.46 -1.92
CA VAL A 169 4.95 17.51 -3.36
C VAL A 169 6.07 18.23 -4.10
N SER A 170 6.58 17.60 -5.16
CA SER A 170 7.58 18.15 -6.07
C SER A 170 6.93 18.67 -7.35
N PRO A 171 7.39 19.81 -7.90
CA PRO A 171 6.98 20.24 -9.24
C PRO A 171 7.57 19.36 -10.35
N GLU A 172 8.69 18.68 -10.08
CA GLU A 172 9.39 17.83 -11.03
C GLU A 172 9.12 16.35 -10.74
N PRO A 173 8.86 15.53 -11.77
CA PRO A 173 8.68 14.11 -11.60
C PRO A 173 10.02 13.43 -11.27
N SER A 174 9.99 12.43 -10.39
CA SER A 174 11.14 11.59 -10.08
C SER A 174 10.77 10.12 -9.99
N HIS A 175 11.63 9.25 -10.53
CA HIS A 175 11.52 7.81 -10.35
C HIS A 175 11.81 7.39 -8.89
N LEU A 176 12.52 8.23 -8.12
CA LEU A 176 12.78 8.00 -6.70
C LEU A 176 11.49 8.12 -5.87
N PHE A 177 10.63 9.08 -6.20
CA PHE A 177 9.32 9.21 -5.55
C PHE A 177 8.40 8.06 -5.92
N LEU A 178 8.46 7.58 -7.18
CA LEU A 178 7.76 6.37 -7.59
C LEU A 178 8.27 5.14 -6.82
N ALA A 179 9.59 5.01 -6.62
CA ALA A 179 10.18 3.92 -5.82
C ALA A 179 9.67 3.93 -4.37
N GLU A 180 9.55 5.11 -3.77
CA GLU A 180 9.00 5.26 -2.43
C GLU A 180 7.51 4.86 -2.38
N ASN A 181 6.69 5.26 -3.37
CA ASN A 181 5.29 4.87 -3.42
C ASN A 181 5.10 3.35 -3.66
N ILE A 182 5.97 2.72 -4.44
CA ILE A 182 5.99 1.25 -4.59
C ILE A 182 6.32 0.57 -3.26
N LEU A 183 7.33 1.07 -2.53
CA LEU A 183 7.68 0.57 -1.20
C LEU A 183 6.52 0.77 -0.21
N HIS A 184 5.87 1.94 -0.24
CA HIS A 184 4.71 2.28 0.58
C HIS A 184 3.61 1.23 0.44
N GLU A 185 3.16 1.02 -0.79
CA GLU A 185 2.05 0.10 -1.05
C GLU A 185 2.44 -1.38 -0.85
N GLY A 186 3.65 -1.76 -1.22
CA GLY A 186 4.19 -3.10 -0.93
C GLY A 186 4.29 -3.37 0.57
N THR A 187 4.59 -2.35 1.37
CA THR A 187 4.58 -2.46 2.84
C THR A 187 3.15 -2.64 3.37
N HIS A 188 2.17 -1.90 2.85
CA HIS A 188 0.77 -2.10 3.21
C HIS A 188 0.30 -3.52 2.91
N GLN A 189 0.61 -4.07 1.73
CA GLN A 189 0.30 -5.46 1.38
C GLN A 189 0.93 -6.43 2.38
N SER A 190 2.21 -6.28 2.67
CA SER A 190 2.95 -7.13 3.62
C SER A 190 2.33 -7.13 5.02
N ILE A 191 1.98 -5.95 5.56
CA ILE A 191 1.36 -5.83 6.89
C ILE A 191 -0.02 -6.48 6.90
N SER A 192 -0.78 -6.26 5.83
CA SER A 192 -2.09 -6.84 5.66
C SER A 192 -2.05 -8.37 5.73
N PHE A 193 -1.12 -9.00 5.02
CA PHE A 193 -0.91 -10.45 5.12
C PHE A 193 -0.43 -10.89 6.50
N HIS A 194 0.44 -10.11 7.13
CA HIS A 194 0.91 -10.42 8.48
C HIS A 194 -0.24 -10.41 9.49
N VAL A 195 -1.11 -9.40 9.44
CA VAL A 195 -2.31 -9.31 10.30
C VAL A 195 -3.30 -10.45 10.03
N LEU A 196 -3.36 -10.96 8.79
CA LEU A 196 -4.20 -12.12 8.47
C LEU A 196 -3.64 -13.43 9.03
N GLN A 197 -2.33 -13.61 8.99
CA GLN A 197 -1.65 -14.84 9.43
C GLN A 197 -1.49 -14.90 10.94
N HIS A 198 -1.32 -13.76 11.60
CA HIS A 198 -0.99 -13.67 13.01
C HIS A 198 -2.05 -12.85 13.78
N GLN A 199 -2.26 -13.21 15.02
CA GLN A 199 -3.15 -12.47 15.91
C GLN A 199 -2.44 -11.21 16.42
N VAL A 200 -2.51 -10.12 15.65
CA VAL A 200 -1.92 -8.84 16.01
C VAL A 200 -2.81 -8.06 16.97
N PHE A 201 -4.12 -8.08 16.77
CA PHE A 201 -5.08 -7.35 17.59
C PHE A 201 -5.77 -8.27 18.60
N ALA A 202 -6.19 -7.69 19.73
CA ALA A 202 -6.86 -8.41 20.82
C ALA A 202 -8.15 -9.09 20.35
N ASP A 203 -8.56 -10.12 21.06
CA ASP A 203 -9.84 -10.78 20.80
C ASP A 203 -10.99 -9.78 20.90
N GLY A 204 -11.89 -9.82 19.90
CA GLY A 204 -13.02 -8.91 19.85
C GLY A 204 -12.68 -7.50 19.34
N TYR A 205 -11.42 -7.19 18.98
CA TYR A 205 -11.10 -5.94 18.32
C TYR A 205 -11.92 -5.76 17.03
N SER A 206 -12.44 -4.55 16.84
CA SER A 206 -13.12 -4.12 15.63
C SER A 206 -12.81 -2.65 15.37
N SER A 207 -12.47 -2.30 14.13
CA SER A 207 -12.24 -0.92 13.73
C SER A 207 -13.48 -0.05 13.93
N LYS A 208 -14.69 -0.63 13.78
CA LYS A 208 -15.95 0.11 13.96
C LYS A 208 -16.12 0.69 15.36
N THR A 209 -15.57 -0.02 16.36
CA THR A 209 -15.66 0.36 17.78
C THR A 209 -14.33 0.79 18.36
N SER A 210 -13.27 0.79 17.55
CA SER A 210 -11.93 1.21 17.94
C SER A 210 -11.88 2.67 18.39
N PRO A 211 -11.07 3.00 19.39
CA PRO A 211 -10.69 4.37 19.67
C PRO A 211 -10.15 5.06 18.41
N LYS A 212 -10.39 6.35 18.32
CA LYS A 212 -9.89 7.16 17.21
C LYS A 212 -8.66 7.95 17.64
N ILE A 213 -7.61 7.86 16.84
CA ILE A 213 -6.39 8.64 17.01
C ILE A 213 -6.49 9.87 16.10
N GLU A 214 -6.42 11.06 16.68
CA GLU A 214 -6.38 12.30 15.90
C GLU A 214 -5.05 12.43 15.16
N ILE A 215 -5.11 12.76 13.87
CA ILE A 215 -3.96 12.90 12.98
C ILE A 215 -3.69 14.38 12.75
N ALA A 216 -2.88 14.98 13.61
CA ALA A 216 -2.66 16.42 13.68
C ALA A 216 -2.20 17.04 12.34
N TRP A 217 -1.34 16.36 11.58
CA TRP A 217 -0.85 16.87 10.29
C TRP A 217 -1.88 16.81 9.15
N ARG A 218 -3.03 16.15 9.36
CA ARG A 218 -4.16 16.17 8.43
C ARG A 218 -5.14 17.30 8.72
N ALA A 219 -5.18 17.80 9.93
CA ALA A 219 -6.05 18.91 10.31
C ALA A 219 -5.69 20.22 9.59
N THR A 220 -4.40 20.40 9.27
CA THR A 220 -3.88 21.63 8.63
C THR A 220 -4.16 21.73 7.14
N GLN A 221 -4.61 20.65 6.49
CA GLN A 221 -4.82 20.61 5.04
C GLN A 221 -6.21 21.07 4.59
N GLY A 222 -7.07 21.55 5.50
CA GLY A 222 -8.41 22.01 5.18
C GLY A 222 -9.38 20.94 4.67
N VAL A 223 -8.91 19.69 4.60
CA VAL A 223 -9.69 18.54 4.18
C VAL A 223 -10.01 17.70 5.41
N ALA A 224 -11.23 17.86 5.96
CA ALA A 224 -11.72 17.11 7.12
C ALA A 224 -11.76 15.57 6.91
N ARG A 225 -11.38 15.08 5.74
CA ARG A 225 -11.33 13.65 5.44
C ARG A 225 -10.12 13.01 6.10
N ASN A 226 -10.40 11.96 6.88
CA ASN A 226 -9.38 11.08 7.48
C ASN A 226 -8.52 11.74 8.58
N GLN A 227 -9.06 12.70 9.30
CA GLN A 227 -8.39 13.30 10.45
C GLN A 227 -8.31 12.38 11.66
N PHE A 228 -9.16 11.38 11.74
CA PHE A 228 -9.22 10.43 12.83
C PHE A 228 -9.04 9.01 12.30
N TRP A 229 -8.05 8.30 12.81
CA TRP A 229 -7.73 6.94 12.42
C TRP A 229 -8.05 5.92 13.51
N GLU A 230 -8.51 4.75 13.10
CA GLU A 230 -8.63 3.56 13.91
C GLU A 230 -7.25 3.06 14.34
N VAL A 231 -7.18 2.28 15.43
CA VAL A 231 -5.93 1.72 15.95
C VAL A 231 -5.19 0.88 14.89
N ASP A 232 -5.91 0.03 14.16
CA ASP A 232 -5.32 -0.79 13.10
C ASP A 232 -4.79 0.03 11.93
N ARG A 233 -5.49 1.08 11.53
CA ARG A 233 -5.02 2.00 10.50
C ARG A 233 -3.77 2.78 10.95
N ALA A 234 -3.75 3.24 12.19
CA ALA A 234 -2.58 3.90 12.76
C ALA A 234 -1.39 2.94 12.85
N PHE A 235 -1.62 1.68 13.23
CA PHE A 235 -0.59 0.65 13.25
C PHE A 235 0.00 0.41 11.85
N HIS A 236 -0.85 0.23 10.83
CA HIS A 236 -0.40 0.12 9.44
C HIS A 236 0.46 1.32 9.02
N ALA A 237 -0.01 2.54 9.28
CA ALA A 237 0.73 3.75 8.93
C ALA A 237 2.08 3.83 9.65
N THR A 238 2.16 3.42 10.92
CA THR A 238 3.40 3.39 11.69
C THR A 238 4.43 2.44 11.06
N CYS A 239 4.01 1.24 10.69
CA CYS A 239 4.88 0.28 10.01
C CYS A 239 5.37 0.82 8.66
N VAL A 240 4.48 1.47 7.89
CA VAL A 240 4.82 2.08 6.60
C VAL A 240 5.82 3.21 6.79
N TYR A 241 5.56 4.17 7.67
CA TYR A 241 6.50 5.27 7.95
C TYR A 241 7.88 4.78 8.37
N ASN A 242 7.96 3.75 9.20
CA ASN A 242 9.25 3.17 9.59
C ASN A 242 10.05 2.69 8.37
N GLN A 243 9.42 2.03 7.40
CA GLN A 243 10.11 1.56 6.19
C GLN A 243 10.48 2.72 5.26
N LEU A 244 9.61 3.71 5.09
CA LEU A 244 9.88 4.88 4.27
C LEU A 244 11.03 5.72 4.84
N LEU A 245 11.09 5.89 6.16
CA LEU A 245 12.17 6.63 6.83
C LEU A 245 13.53 5.97 6.63
N ARG A 246 13.60 4.62 6.67
CA ARG A 246 14.82 3.87 6.35
C ARG A 246 15.27 4.10 4.92
N PHE A 247 14.35 4.05 3.98
CA PHE A 247 14.62 4.33 2.57
C PHE A 247 15.13 5.76 2.39
N ARG A 248 14.43 6.76 2.95
CA ARG A 248 14.78 8.18 2.85
C ARG A 248 16.15 8.48 3.45
N ARG A 249 16.47 7.88 4.60
CA ARG A 249 17.78 8.05 5.23
C ARG A 249 18.93 7.61 4.31
N VAL A 250 18.79 6.41 3.72
CA VAL A 250 19.81 5.92 2.79
C VAL A 250 19.88 6.80 1.52
N GLU A 251 18.74 7.29 1.02
CA GLU A 251 18.73 8.22 -0.11
C GLU A 251 19.44 9.53 0.22
N LEU A 252 19.18 10.10 1.40
CA LEU A 252 19.80 11.36 1.83
C LEU A 252 21.32 11.28 1.99
N ASP A 253 21.87 10.10 2.30
CA ASP A 253 23.31 9.85 2.40
C ASP A 253 24.01 9.76 1.03
N ARG A 254 23.27 9.80 -0.09
CA ARG A 254 23.81 9.65 -1.44
C ARG A 254 24.10 11.01 -2.09
N ASP A 255 25.12 11.05 -2.96
CA ASP A 255 25.54 12.26 -3.65
C ASP A 255 24.84 12.48 -5.01
N ASP A 256 24.08 11.48 -5.50
CA ASP A 256 23.44 11.51 -6.83
C ASP A 256 22.03 12.13 -6.86
N LEU A 257 21.53 12.62 -5.73
CA LEU A 257 20.26 13.33 -5.66
C LEU A 257 20.37 14.74 -6.25
N THR A 258 19.38 15.14 -7.03
CA THR A 258 19.20 16.56 -7.40
C THR A 258 18.90 17.40 -6.15
N THR A 259 19.11 18.71 -6.26
CA THR A 259 18.79 19.64 -5.16
C THR A 259 17.31 19.54 -4.75
N ASN A 260 16.40 19.39 -5.74
CA ASN A 260 14.97 19.27 -5.49
C ASN A 260 14.63 17.96 -4.79
N GLU A 261 15.16 16.83 -5.25
CA GLU A 261 14.94 15.53 -4.63
C GLU A 261 15.44 15.48 -3.19
N ARG A 262 16.65 16.01 -2.95
CA ARG A 262 17.22 16.10 -1.60
C ARG A 262 16.34 16.93 -0.68
N ALA A 263 15.86 18.09 -1.14
CA ALA A 263 14.97 18.94 -0.35
C ALA A 263 13.65 18.25 -0.04
N CYS A 264 13.05 17.53 -1.01
CA CYS A 264 11.83 16.77 -0.83
C CYS A 264 12.02 15.60 0.17
N PHE A 265 13.10 14.82 0.02
CA PHE A 265 13.39 13.72 0.94
C PHE A 265 13.66 14.20 2.35
N GLN A 266 14.40 15.32 2.51
CA GLN A 266 14.67 15.90 3.83
C GLN A 266 13.37 16.34 4.51
N ALA A 267 12.52 17.10 3.81
CA ALA A 267 11.23 17.53 4.34
C ALA A 267 10.34 16.33 4.74
N ALA A 268 10.25 15.32 3.85
CA ALA A 268 9.46 14.13 4.11
C ALA A 268 10.05 13.26 5.24
N TYR A 269 11.39 13.24 5.41
CA TYR A 269 12.04 12.55 6.52
C TYR A 269 11.69 13.23 7.85
N ASP A 270 11.82 14.55 7.93
CA ASP A 270 11.56 15.31 9.16
C ASP A 270 10.08 15.22 9.58
N GLU A 271 9.16 15.38 8.62
CA GLU A 271 7.71 15.20 8.87
C GLU A 271 7.38 13.74 9.25
N GLY A 272 7.97 12.78 8.56
CA GLY A 272 7.76 11.35 8.82
C GLY A 272 8.26 10.92 10.20
N MET A 273 9.41 11.44 10.66
CA MET A 273 9.91 11.20 12.02
C MET A 273 8.97 11.73 13.10
N GLN A 274 8.41 12.92 12.90
CA GLN A 274 7.40 13.47 13.82
C GLN A 274 6.14 12.59 13.82
N ALA A 275 5.67 12.20 12.64
CA ALA A 275 4.48 11.37 12.49
C ALA A 275 4.64 9.99 13.14
N VAL A 276 5.75 9.29 12.88
CA VAL A 276 5.95 7.93 13.42
C VAL A 276 6.08 7.94 14.95
N ARG A 277 6.80 8.90 15.52
CA ARG A 277 6.93 9.05 16.98
C ARG A 277 5.58 9.31 17.62
N TYR A 278 4.80 10.24 17.07
CA TYR A 278 3.46 10.53 17.56
C TYR A 278 2.55 9.29 17.50
N LEU A 279 2.53 8.58 16.38
CA LEU A 279 1.71 7.37 16.22
C LEU A 279 2.14 6.27 17.19
N MET A 280 3.45 6.05 17.37
CA MET A 280 3.97 5.08 18.34
C MET A 280 3.49 5.38 19.76
N ASP A 281 3.61 6.65 20.24
CA ASP A 281 3.15 7.04 21.57
C ASP A 281 1.65 6.76 21.75
N ARG A 282 0.84 7.01 20.71
CA ARG A 282 -0.60 6.74 20.75
C ARG A 282 -0.92 5.24 20.76
N LEU A 283 -0.22 4.45 19.96
CA LEU A 283 -0.43 3.00 19.88
C LEU A 283 -0.01 2.30 21.16
N GLU A 284 1.09 2.70 21.77
CA GLU A 284 1.54 2.19 23.07
C GLU A 284 0.52 2.49 24.20
N ALA A 285 -0.04 3.71 24.20
CA ALA A 285 -1.10 4.08 25.15
C ALA A 285 -2.41 3.29 24.94
N LEU A 286 -2.58 2.63 23.80
CA LEU A 286 -3.73 1.79 23.44
C LEU A 286 -3.34 0.30 23.38
N GLY A 287 -2.34 -0.11 24.14
CA GLY A 287 -1.77 -1.45 24.14
C GLY A 287 -2.77 -2.57 24.44
N GLU A 288 -3.89 -2.28 25.13
CA GLU A 288 -4.97 -3.22 25.40
C GLU A 288 -5.70 -3.70 24.14
N HIS A 289 -5.62 -2.96 23.05
CA HIS A 289 -6.21 -3.35 21.74
C HIS A 289 -5.34 -4.32 20.95
N PHE A 290 -4.14 -4.63 21.42
CA PHE A 290 -3.20 -5.53 20.78
C PHE A 290 -3.11 -6.88 21.53
N ALA A 291 -3.04 -7.97 20.78
CA ALA A 291 -2.66 -9.28 21.30
C ALA A 291 -1.19 -9.29 21.72
N VAL A 292 -0.71 -10.38 22.33
CA VAL A 292 0.69 -10.51 22.74
C VAL A 292 1.64 -10.21 21.60
N HIS A 293 1.43 -10.88 20.46
CA HIS A 293 2.25 -10.67 19.25
C HIS A 293 2.21 -9.22 18.74
N GLY A 294 1.04 -8.57 18.78
CA GLY A 294 0.93 -7.17 18.39
C GLY A 294 1.72 -6.21 19.29
N ARG A 295 1.76 -6.48 20.59
CA ARG A 295 2.59 -5.70 21.54
C ARG A 295 4.09 -5.91 21.32
N GLU A 296 4.50 -7.15 21.01
CA GLU A 296 5.89 -7.45 20.63
C GLU A 296 6.29 -6.66 19.38
N LEU A 297 5.43 -6.62 18.36
CA LEU A 297 5.66 -5.82 17.16
C LEU A 297 5.76 -4.31 17.47
N LEU A 298 4.97 -3.78 18.39
CA LEU A 298 5.08 -2.37 18.81
C LEU A 298 6.43 -2.09 19.45
N VAL A 299 6.92 -3.00 20.33
CA VAL A 299 8.26 -2.87 20.93
C VAL A 299 9.35 -2.87 19.87
N ASP A 300 9.29 -3.81 18.91
CA ASP A 300 10.24 -3.88 17.80
C ASP A 300 10.21 -2.63 16.92
N LEU A 301 9.01 -2.12 16.61
CA LEU A 301 8.84 -0.88 15.84
C LEU A 301 9.40 0.34 16.59
N ARG A 302 9.21 0.43 17.91
CA ARG A 302 9.78 1.50 18.73
C ARG A 302 11.30 1.46 18.63
N HIS A 303 11.89 0.29 18.90
CA HIS A 303 13.35 0.12 18.82
C HIS A 303 13.88 0.52 17.44
N GLN A 304 13.23 0.04 16.40
CA GLN A 304 13.59 0.38 15.01
C GLN A 304 13.44 1.87 14.69
N THR A 305 12.47 2.56 15.31
CA THR A 305 12.26 4.00 15.11
C THR A 305 13.32 4.82 15.86
N ASP A 306 13.76 4.35 17.03
CA ASP A 306 14.79 5.01 17.83
C ASP A 306 16.20 4.88 17.19
N GLU A 307 16.41 3.91 16.30
CA GLU A 307 17.64 3.74 15.52
C GLU A 307 17.70 4.64 14.28
N LEU A 308 16.60 5.29 13.88
CA LEU A 308 16.53 6.20 12.74
C LEU A 308 17.05 7.59 13.09
#